data_4fd8ffabcf352044692889c6b5f5a42f
#
_entry.id   4fd8ffabcf352044692889c6b5f5a42f
#
_cell.length_a   1.000
_cell.length_b   1.000
_cell.length_c   1.000
_cell.angle_alpha   90.00
_cell.angle_beta   90.00
_cell.angle_gamma   90.00
#
_symmetry.space_group_name_H-M   'P 1'
#
loop_
_entity.id
_entity.type
_entity.pdbx_description
1 polymer ?
#
loop_
_entity_poly.entity_id
_entity_poly.type
_entity_poly.pdbx_seq_one_letter_code
_entity_poly.pdbx_strand_id
1 'polypeptide(L)'
;MKQILTTFLALVASLSVFGQSPSDLQYQNEPLWIEMMDAEHVQYYEAVKAFNLYWQNREKPTTENELFSASTEEKASSDFVQKKKRKKEAAAITYAFEYKKFLRWQAKVKDYLNADGTVMNADERIVAWKKQLENRK
;
A
#
# COMPACT_ATOMS: atom_id res chain seq x y z
N MET A 1 40.97 1.69 31.20
CA MET A 1 39.69 0.92 31.33
C MET A 1 38.45 1.77 31.25
N LYS A 2 38.40 3.02 31.73
CA LYS A 2 37.16 3.88 31.63
C LYS A 2 36.79 4.34 30.23
N GLN A 3 37.78 4.48 29.33
CA GLN A 3 37.51 4.94 27.94
C GLN A 3 36.93 3.86 27.01
N ILE A 4 37.19 2.57 27.30
CA ILE A 4 36.64 1.46 26.49
C ILE A 4 35.15 1.26 26.78
N LEU A 5 34.70 1.55 28.00
CA LEU A 5 33.31 1.40 28.41
C LEU A 5 32.40 2.45 27.75
N THR A 6 32.91 3.68 27.56
CA THR A 6 32.16 4.76 26.91
C THR A 6 31.98 4.56 25.38
N THR A 7 32.97 3.98 24.71
CA THR A 7 32.86 3.66 23.28
C THR A 7 31.92 2.49 23.01
N PHE A 8 31.83 1.53 23.92
CA PHE A 8 30.89 0.41 23.77
C PHE A 8 29.43 0.83 23.96
N LEU A 9 29.17 1.77 24.88
CA LEU A 9 27.83 2.31 25.13
C LEU A 9 27.32 3.14 23.93
N ALA A 10 28.21 3.87 23.24
CA ALA A 10 27.85 4.65 22.04
C ALA A 10 27.53 3.76 20.83
N LEU A 11 28.13 2.57 20.72
CA LEU A 11 27.87 1.64 19.63
C LEU A 11 26.52 0.93 19.74
N VAL A 12 26.02 0.68 20.95
CA VAL A 12 24.73 0.02 21.18
C VAL A 12 23.55 0.95 20.88
N ALA A 13 23.72 2.26 21.03
CA ALA A 13 22.67 3.24 20.79
C ALA A 13 22.36 3.44 19.27
N SER A 14 23.26 3.01 18.37
CA SER A 14 23.08 3.18 16.91
C SER A 14 22.28 2.05 16.22
N LEU A 15 21.90 1.01 16.94
CA LEU A 15 21.18 -0.15 16.35
C LEU A 15 19.65 -0.06 16.43
N SER A 16 19.08 1.02 16.96
CA SER A 16 17.64 1.13 17.23
C SER A 16 16.81 1.79 16.13
N VAL A 17 17.33 2.00 14.91
CA VAL A 17 16.64 2.76 13.86
C VAL A 17 15.89 1.87 12.85
N PHE A 18 16.03 0.56 12.92
CA PHE A 18 15.34 -0.35 12.00
C PHE A 18 14.12 -0.99 12.67
N GLY A 19 12.93 -0.42 12.47
CA GLY A 19 11.71 -1.12 12.85
C GLY A 19 10.51 -0.28 13.26
N GLN A 20 10.45 1.00 12.95
CA GLN A 20 9.20 1.74 13.13
C GLN A 20 8.30 1.52 11.91
N SER A 21 7.19 0.81 12.12
CA SER A 21 6.12 0.76 11.12
C SER A 21 5.67 2.20 10.80
N PRO A 22 5.41 2.53 9.53
CA PRO A 22 4.88 3.85 9.16
C PRO A 22 3.64 4.16 10.00
N SER A 23 3.52 5.41 10.43
CA SER A 23 2.36 5.84 11.20
C SER A 23 1.12 5.94 10.31
N ASP A 24 -0.08 5.86 10.90
CA ASP A 24 -1.33 6.03 10.17
C ASP A 24 -1.41 7.37 9.42
N LEU A 25 -0.77 8.42 9.95
CA LEU A 25 -0.64 9.72 9.30
C LEU A 25 0.24 9.66 8.03
N GLN A 26 1.28 8.84 8.03
CA GLN A 26 2.10 8.61 6.84
C GLN A 26 1.28 7.93 5.76
N TYR A 27 0.54 6.87 6.09
CA TYR A 27 -0.35 6.18 5.15
C TYR A 27 -1.44 7.10 4.59
N GLN A 28 -1.94 8.06 5.38
CA GLN A 28 -2.90 9.04 4.88
C GLN A 28 -2.29 10.03 3.89
N ASN A 29 -1.03 10.38 4.04
CA ASN A 29 -0.39 11.43 3.26
C ASN A 29 0.39 10.91 2.05
N GLU A 30 1.00 9.74 2.18
CA GLU A 30 1.92 9.16 1.20
C GLU A 30 1.35 7.87 0.60
N PRO A 31 1.51 7.63 -0.71
CA PRO A 31 0.99 6.44 -1.38
C PRO A 31 1.89 5.21 -1.17
N LEU A 32 2.30 4.94 0.08
CA LEU A 32 3.22 3.85 0.44
C LEU A 32 2.70 2.46 0.03
N TRP A 33 1.39 2.31 -0.10
CA TRP A 33 0.75 1.09 -0.59
C TRP A 33 1.22 0.68 -2.00
N ILE A 34 1.74 1.63 -2.81
CA ILE A 34 2.28 1.34 -4.14
C ILE A 34 3.58 0.55 -4.01
N GLU A 35 4.51 1.04 -3.20
CA GLU A 35 5.79 0.36 -2.95
C GLU A 35 5.60 -0.99 -2.25
N MET A 36 4.61 -1.07 -1.35
CA MET A 36 4.28 -2.32 -0.66
C MET A 36 3.83 -3.44 -1.59
N MET A 37 3.16 -3.14 -2.73
CA MET A 37 2.76 -4.18 -3.68
C MET A 37 3.95 -4.89 -4.34
N ASP A 38 5.05 -4.17 -4.52
CA ASP A 38 6.22 -4.63 -5.25
C ASP A 38 7.34 -5.12 -4.30
N ALA A 39 7.12 -5.03 -2.96
CA ALA A 39 8.05 -5.50 -1.95
C ALA A 39 8.04 -7.03 -1.84
N GLU A 40 9.21 -7.61 -1.57
CA GLU A 40 9.31 -9.01 -1.12
C GLU A 40 8.74 -9.14 0.30
N HIS A 41 8.07 -10.25 0.60
CA HIS A 41 7.50 -10.53 1.93
C HIS A 41 6.55 -9.44 2.46
N VAL A 42 5.73 -8.86 1.56
CA VAL A 42 4.77 -7.82 1.95
C VAL A 42 3.76 -8.36 2.95
N GLN A 43 3.51 -7.58 3.99
CA GLN A 43 2.40 -7.81 4.92
C GLN A 43 1.10 -7.36 4.25
N TYR A 44 0.28 -8.33 3.86
CA TYR A 44 -0.98 -8.07 3.13
C TYR A 44 -1.90 -7.09 3.85
N TYR A 45 -2.13 -7.33 5.14
CA TYR A 45 -3.05 -6.50 5.92
C TYR A 45 -2.53 -5.07 6.12
N GLU A 46 -1.22 -4.90 6.23
CA GLU A 46 -0.58 -3.58 6.32
C GLU A 46 -0.71 -2.81 5.00
N ALA A 47 -0.48 -3.47 3.86
CA ALA A 47 -0.66 -2.86 2.54
C ALA A 47 -2.12 -2.45 2.30
N VAL A 48 -3.09 -3.29 2.71
CA VAL A 48 -4.53 -2.98 2.62
C VAL A 48 -4.90 -1.81 3.54
N LYS A 49 -4.33 -1.75 4.74
CA LYS A 49 -4.51 -0.64 5.68
C LYS A 49 -3.98 0.67 5.09
N ALA A 50 -2.75 0.66 4.57
CA ALA A 50 -2.13 1.81 3.92
C ALA A 50 -2.98 2.32 2.75
N PHE A 51 -3.46 1.42 1.89
CA PHE A 51 -4.35 1.76 0.79
C PHE A 51 -5.66 2.40 1.26
N ASN A 52 -6.32 1.80 2.24
CA ASN A 52 -7.60 2.31 2.76
C ASN A 52 -7.44 3.69 3.42
N LEU A 53 -6.40 3.90 4.23
CA LEU A 53 -6.11 5.17 4.87
C LEU A 53 -5.78 6.25 3.84
N TYR A 54 -4.99 5.92 2.80
CA TYR A 54 -4.67 6.86 1.73
C TYR A 54 -5.92 7.35 1.00
N TRP A 55 -6.86 6.45 0.68
CA TRP A 55 -8.07 6.76 -0.07
C TRP A 55 -9.26 7.19 0.79
N GLN A 56 -9.16 7.17 2.12
CA GLN A 56 -10.26 7.49 3.04
C GLN A 56 -10.84 8.90 2.79
N ASN A 57 -9.97 9.88 2.54
CA ASN A 57 -10.33 11.29 2.35
C ASN A 57 -10.07 11.78 0.91
N ARG A 58 -9.89 10.86 -0.04
CA ARG A 58 -9.65 11.16 -1.45
C ARG A 58 -10.73 10.55 -2.31
N GLU A 59 -11.01 11.19 -3.43
CA GLU A 59 -11.86 10.61 -4.45
C GLU A 59 -11.16 9.41 -5.09
N LYS A 60 -11.83 8.26 -5.11
CA LYS A 60 -11.27 7.04 -5.70
C LYS A 60 -11.39 7.12 -7.21
N PRO A 61 -10.40 6.63 -7.97
CA PRO A 61 -10.50 6.55 -9.41
C PRO A 61 -11.71 5.70 -9.82
N THR A 62 -12.60 6.29 -10.57
CA THR A 62 -13.77 5.62 -11.13
C THR A 62 -13.39 4.81 -12.37
N THR A 63 -14.27 3.94 -12.81
CA THR A 63 -14.08 3.16 -14.02
C THR A 63 -14.05 4.08 -15.25
N GLU A 64 -13.41 3.66 -16.35
CA GLU A 64 -13.25 4.46 -17.57
C GLU A 64 -14.56 5.02 -18.10
N ASN A 65 -15.68 4.30 -17.94
CA ASN A 65 -17.00 4.73 -18.34
C ASN A 65 -17.53 5.96 -17.57
N GLU A 66 -17.11 6.13 -16.31
CA GLU A 66 -17.54 7.28 -15.49
C GLU A 66 -16.71 8.53 -15.80
N LEU A 67 -15.43 8.37 -16.23
CA LEU A 67 -14.59 9.48 -16.69
C LEU A 67 -15.16 10.14 -17.95
N PHE A 68 -15.75 9.36 -18.86
CA PHE A 68 -16.40 9.90 -20.06
C PHE A 68 -17.76 10.53 -19.77
N SER A 69 -18.45 10.13 -18.72
CA SER A 69 -19.75 10.69 -18.32
C SER A 69 -19.63 12.00 -17.54
N ALA A 70 -18.55 12.17 -16.78
CA ALA A 70 -18.31 13.36 -15.93
C ALA A 70 -17.91 14.62 -16.73
N SER A 71 -17.54 14.50 -18.01
CA SER A 71 -17.13 15.62 -18.85
C SER A 71 -18.28 16.50 -19.36
N THR A 72 -19.54 16.18 -19.03
CA THR A 72 -20.70 16.82 -19.62
C THR A 72 -21.48 17.78 -18.68
N GLU A 73 -21.13 17.86 -17.39
CA GLU A 73 -21.85 18.75 -16.46
C GLU A 73 -20.92 19.69 -15.68
N GLU A 74 -20.41 20.73 -16.37
CA GLU A 74 -19.85 21.90 -15.68
C GLU A 74 -20.96 22.91 -15.37
N LYS A 75 -21.38 22.98 -14.08
CA LYS A 75 -22.10 24.12 -13.53
C LYS A 75 -21.31 24.78 -12.40
N ALA A 76 -21.18 26.08 -12.54
CA ALA A 76 -20.43 27.03 -11.75
C ALA A 76 -20.51 26.84 -10.22
N SER A 77 -19.39 26.66 -9.55
CA SER A 77 -19.25 26.78 -8.11
C SER A 77 -17.99 27.56 -7.74
N SER A 78 -18.03 28.23 -6.57
CA SER A 78 -17.05 29.23 -6.13
C SER A 78 -15.60 28.71 -6.18
N ASP A 79 -14.65 29.63 -6.43
CA ASP A 79 -13.21 29.40 -6.64
C ASP A 79 -12.53 28.54 -5.57
N PHE A 80 -12.96 28.66 -4.31
CA PHE A 80 -12.38 27.90 -3.19
C PHE A 80 -12.79 26.42 -3.21
N VAL A 81 -14.04 26.12 -3.55
CA VAL A 81 -14.56 24.76 -3.68
C VAL A 81 -13.91 24.07 -4.89
N GLN A 82 -13.72 24.82 -6.00
CA GLN A 82 -13.04 24.35 -7.19
C GLN A 82 -11.56 23.99 -6.92
N LYS A 83 -10.83 24.78 -6.14
CA LYS A 83 -9.42 24.51 -5.81
C LYS A 83 -9.27 23.24 -4.97
N LYS A 84 -10.19 23.00 -4.02
CA LYS A 84 -10.20 21.79 -3.19
C LYS A 84 -10.60 20.56 -4.00
N LYS A 85 -11.56 20.71 -4.94
CA LYS A 85 -12.00 19.67 -5.86
C LYS A 85 -10.87 19.27 -6.82
N ARG A 86 -10.20 20.23 -7.47
CA ARG A 86 -9.04 20.00 -8.37
C ARG A 86 -7.89 19.24 -7.69
N LYS A 87 -7.61 19.50 -6.39
CA LYS A 87 -6.56 18.78 -5.65
C LYS A 87 -6.94 17.32 -5.36
N LYS A 88 -8.24 17.02 -5.13
CA LYS A 88 -8.74 15.65 -4.94
C LYS A 88 -8.77 14.87 -6.25
N GLU A 89 -9.22 15.51 -7.33
CA GLU A 89 -9.25 14.94 -8.68
C GLU A 89 -7.85 14.66 -9.23
N ALA A 90 -6.86 15.52 -8.94
CA ALA A 90 -5.47 15.31 -9.37
C ALA A 90 -4.88 14.01 -8.82
N ALA A 91 -5.17 13.65 -7.55
CA ALA A 91 -4.69 12.38 -6.99
C ALA A 91 -5.39 11.17 -7.66
N ALA A 92 -6.68 11.26 -7.93
CA ALA A 92 -7.43 10.20 -8.61
C ALA A 92 -6.89 9.94 -10.02
N ILE A 93 -6.55 11.00 -10.77
CA ILE A 93 -5.96 10.88 -12.12
C ILE A 93 -4.52 10.34 -12.03
N THR A 94 -3.70 10.88 -11.12
CA THR A 94 -2.29 10.51 -10.99
C THR A 94 -2.10 9.04 -10.64
N TYR A 95 -2.93 8.49 -9.76
CA TYR A 95 -2.77 7.11 -9.28
C TYR A 95 -3.86 6.15 -9.78
N ALA A 96 -4.57 6.49 -10.86
CA ALA A 96 -5.65 5.65 -11.38
C ALA A 96 -5.18 4.26 -11.82
N PHE A 97 -3.98 4.19 -12.42
CA PHE A 97 -3.39 2.93 -12.84
C PHE A 97 -2.97 2.08 -11.63
N GLU A 98 -2.24 2.66 -10.69
CA GLU A 98 -1.79 2.00 -9.46
C GLU A 98 -2.96 1.56 -8.59
N TYR A 99 -4.03 2.35 -8.51
CA TYR A 99 -5.26 1.99 -7.81
C TYR A 99 -5.85 0.69 -8.38
N LYS A 100 -6.02 0.61 -9.70
CA LYS A 100 -6.52 -0.60 -10.37
C LYS A 100 -5.54 -1.77 -10.23
N LYS A 101 -4.23 -1.51 -10.32
CA LYS A 101 -3.17 -2.50 -10.08
C LYS A 101 -3.28 -3.09 -8.68
N PHE A 102 -3.49 -2.23 -7.66
CA PHE A 102 -3.65 -2.68 -6.27
C PHE A 102 -4.87 -3.57 -6.07
N LEU A 103 -6.03 -3.19 -6.59
CA LEU A 103 -7.25 -4.01 -6.46
C LEU A 103 -7.07 -5.39 -7.11
N ARG A 104 -6.42 -5.47 -8.27
CA ARG A 104 -6.10 -6.74 -8.93
C ARG A 104 -5.07 -7.54 -8.12
N TRP A 105 -4.03 -6.88 -7.60
CA TRP A 105 -3.05 -7.50 -6.73
C TRP A 105 -3.72 -8.08 -5.47
N GLN A 106 -4.54 -7.28 -4.78
CA GLN A 106 -5.27 -7.70 -3.59
C GLN A 106 -6.14 -8.94 -3.85
N ALA A 107 -6.89 -8.95 -4.93
CA ALA A 107 -7.71 -10.10 -5.32
C ALA A 107 -6.87 -11.34 -5.62
N LYS A 108 -5.72 -11.17 -6.29
CA LYS A 108 -4.83 -12.26 -6.70
C LYS A 108 -4.07 -12.89 -5.52
N VAL A 109 -3.57 -12.06 -4.58
CA VAL A 109 -2.70 -12.56 -3.52
C VAL A 109 -3.45 -13.06 -2.29
N LYS A 110 -4.72 -12.71 -2.16
CA LYS A 110 -5.57 -13.09 -1.01
C LYS A 110 -5.55 -14.60 -0.72
N ASP A 111 -5.48 -15.43 -1.76
CA ASP A 111 -5.48 -16.88 -1.63
C ASP A 111 -4.07 -17.47 -1.38
N TYR A 112 -3.05 -16.61 -1.36
CA TYR A 112 -1.64 -16.99 -1.20
C TYR A 112 -1.00 -16.28 0.00
N LEU A 113 -1.69 -16.28 1.13
CA LEU A 113 -1.17 -15.71 2.37
C LEU A 113 -0.61 -16.81 3.27
N ASN A 114 0.52 -16.51 3.88
CA ASN A 114 1.07 -17.29 4.98
C ASN A 114 0.25 -17.07 6.26
N ALA A 115 0.44 -17.91 7.27
CA ALA A 115 -0.27 -17.82 8.55
C ALA A 115 0.00 -16.49 9.30
N ASP A 116 1.13 -15.86 9.05
CA ASP A 116 1.52 -14.56 9.62
C ASP A 116 0.99 -13.35 8.82
N GLY A 117 0.26 -13.59 7.73
CA GLY A 117 -0.30 -12.55 6.86
C GLY A 117 0.68 -12.02 5.81
N THR A 118 1.88 -12.60 5.67
CA THR A 118 2.77 -12.30 4.56
C THR A 118 2.28 -12.91 3.26
N VAL A 119 2.54 -12.25 2.14
CA VAL A 119 2.23 -12.80 0.81
C VAL A 119 3.29 -13.82 0.44
N MET A 120 2.86 -15.02 0.08
CA MET A 120 3.75 -16.09 -0.39
C MET A 120 4.54 -15.66 -1.62
N ASN A 121 5.83 -15.86 -1.62
CA ASN A 121 6.68 -15.68 -2.79
C ASN A 121 6.44 -16.80 -3.83
N ALA A 122 7.14 -16.74 -4.96
CA ALA A 122 6.94 -17.69 -6.06
C ALA A 122 7.27 -19.14 -5.65
N ASP A 123 8.35 -19.33 -4.90
CA ASP A 123 8.81 -20.65 -4.47
C ASP A 123 7.86 -21.27 -3.43
N GLU A 124 7.41 -20.49 -2.46
CA GLU A 124 6.42 -20.91 -1.46
C GLU A 124 5.11 -21.36 -2.13
N ARG A 125 4.64 -20.63 -3.15
CA ARG A 125 3.45 -21.00 -3.92
C ARG A 125 3.63 -22.32 -4.67
N ILE A 126 4.81 -22.57 -5.24
CA ILE A 126 5.15 -23.83 -5.91
C ILE A 126 5.12 -24.98 -4.91
N VAL A 127 5.69 -24.79 -3.72
CA VAL A 127 5.69 -25.80 -2.65
C VAL A 127 4.26 -26.09 -2.18
N ALA A 128 3.47 -25.06 -1.93
CA ALA A 128 2.07 -25.20 -1.54
C ALA A 128 1.24 -25.96 -2.58
N TRP A 129 1.44 -25.64 -3.86
CA TRP A 129 0.75 -26.33 -4.97
C TRP A 129 1.15 -27.81 -5.06
N LYS A 130 2.45 -28.14 -4.97
CA LYS A 130 2.91 -29.54 -4.96
C LYS A 130 2.27 -30.34 -3.82
N LYS A 131 2.22 -29.77 -2.61
CA LYS A 131 1.58 -30.40 -1.45
C LYS A 131 0.08 -30.65 -1.68
N GLN A 132 -0.62 -29.74 -2.34
CA GLN A 132 -2.02 -29.94 -2.69
C GLN A 132 -2.23 -31.08 -3.68
N LEU A 133 -1.31 -31.26 -4.64
CA LEU A 133 -1.37 -32.38 -5.59
C LEU A 133 -1.15 -33.74 -4.91
N GLU A 134 -0.25 -33.82 -3.94
CA GLU A 134 0.01 -35.04 -3.16
C GLU A 134 -1.20 -35.46 -2.33
N ASN A 135 -1.91 -34.51 -1.73
CA ASN A 135 -3.10 -34.73 -0.92
C ASN A 135 -4.36 -35.15 -1.73
N ARG A 136 -4.30 -35.03 -3.07
CA ARG A 136 -5.42 -35.44 -3.97
C ARG A 136 -5.31 -36.88 -4.49
N LYS A 137 -4.21 -37.55 -4.18
CA LYS A 137 -4.00 -38.97 -4.53
C LYS A 137 -4.47 -39.89 -3.38
#